data_d3b2e07337d65772bacb805257f2c2d2
#
_entry.id   d3b2e07337d65772bacb805257f2c2d2
#
_cell.length_a   1.000
_cell.length_b   1.000
_cell.length_c   1.000
_cell.angle_alpha   90.00
_cell.angle_beta   90.00
_cell.angle_gamma   90.00
#
_symmetry.space_group_name_H-M   'P 1'
#
loop_
_entity.id
_entity.type
_entity.pdbx_description
1 polymer ?
#
loop_
_entity_poly.entity_id
_entity_poly.type
_entity_poly.pdbx_seq_one_letter_code
_entity_poly.pdbx_strand_id
1 'polypeptide(L)'
;MTTQDDTHQLPMLDKPLPADLNATEIAQEWFSRFAPLVQSGGAAEIVDLLVDDSFWRDVLAITWDFRTFRGPASIKEFLEQRLKVANLTNLNFDNAIVVQLPPAIGWIQGIFTFEVGEFGFGSGVFRLIPTPDGQWKAYTVYTSLTSLKDYPEKAGKFRNPLPNHGRWLEQREREVEFVDSEPYVVVVGGGHGGLVVAARLKHLDVPTLVLERHDRVGDTWRKRYESLCLHDPVCEPTSDVHRVC
;
A
#
# COMPACT_ATOMS: atom_id res chain seq x y z
N MET A 1 18.63 26.83 18.89
CA MET A 1 18.07 25.66 18.21
C MET A 1 17.08 26.20 17.20
N THR A 2 17.52 26.40 15.96
CA THR A 2 16.65 26.77 14.85
C THR A 2 15.88 25.52 14.46
N THR A 3 14.57 25.50 14.70
CA THR A 3 13.65 24.53 14.12
C THR A 3 13.72 24.72 12.62
N GLN A 4 14.43 23.86 11.94
CA GLN A 4 14.38 23.75 10.49
C GLN A 4 12.93 23.38 10.16
N ASP A 5 12.26 24.28 9.44
CA ASP A 5 10.87 24.07 9.01
C ASP A 5 10.87 22.91 8.01
N ASP A 6 10.49 21.75 8.48
CA ASP A 6 10.53 20.47 7.76
C ASP A 6 9.28 20.29 6.88
N THR A 7 8.74 21.41 6.39
CA THR A 7 7.63 21.40 5.44
C THR A 7 8.10 20.90 4.09
N HIS A 8 7.75 19.65 3.80
CA HIS A 8 7.99 19.05 2.49
C HIS A 8 7.11 19.74 1.44
N GLN A 9 7.75 20.50 0.57
CA GLN A 9 7.06 21.11 -0.56
C GLN A 9 7.04 20.13 -1.73
N LEU A 10 5.91 20.06 -2.44
CA LEU A 10 5.85 19.36 -3.71
C LEU A 10 6.81 20.00 -4.72
N PRO A 11 7.40 19.22 -5.64
CA PRO A 11 8.35 19.76 -6.59
C PRO A 11 7.68 20.79 -7.50
N MET A 12 8.14 22.03 -7.40
CA MET A 12 7.73 23.12 -8.29
C MET A 12 8.54 23.01 -9.58
N LEU A 13 7.85 22.95 -10.70
CA LEU A 13 8.47 22.97 -12.03
C LEU A 13 8.66 24.42 -12.49
N ASP A 14 9.68 24.68 -13.31
CA ASP A 14 9.88 25.99 -13.93
C ASP A 14 8.74 26.32 -14.91
N LYS A 15 8.15 25.30 -15.53
CA LYS A 15 7.03 25.41 -16.46
C LYS A 15 6.08 24.21 -16.25
N PRO A 16 4.78 24.37 -16.55
CA PRO A 16 3.85 23.23 -16.61
C PRO A 16 4.35 22.17 -17.59
N LEU A 17 4.02 20.92 -17.31
CA LEU A 17 4.32 19.81 -18.23
C LEU A 17 3.59 20.01 -19.57
N PRO A 18 4.20 19.65 -20.71
CA PRO A 18 3.54 19.71 -22.01
C PRO A 18 2.25 18.88 -22.05
N ALA A 19 1.23 19.40 -22.71
CA ALA A 19 -0.07 18.72 -22.78
C ALA A 19 -0.04 17.44 -23.64
N ASP A 20 0.92 17.35 -24.56
CA ASP A 20 1.14 16.23 -25.48
C ASP A 20 2.19 15.23 -24.99
N LEU A 21 2.55 15.30 -23.70
CA LEU A 21 3.58 14.45 -23.11
C LEU A 21 3.16 12.97 -23.13
N ASN A 22 3.99 12.12 -23.70
CA ASN A 22 3.79 10.67 -23.65
C ASN A 22 4.30 10.10 -22.32
N ALA A 23 3.44 10.13 -21.31
CA ALA A 23 3.77 9.65 -19.96
C ALA A 23 4.20 8.19 -19.93
N THR A 24 3.54 7.34 -20.72
CA THR A 24 3.81 5.91 -20.76
C THR A 24 5.21 5.62 -21.31
N GLU A 25 5.60 6.26 -22.39
CA GLU A 25 6.92 6.07 -23.00
C GLU A 25 8.05 6.48 -22.05
N ILE A 26 7.93 7.68 -21.46
CA ILE A 26 8.92 8.20 -20.52
C ILE A 26 9.04 7.33 -19.26
N ALA A 27 7.89 6.94 -18.71
CA ALA A 27 7.85 6.08 -17.53
C ALA A 27 8.43 4.68 -17.82
N GLN A 28 8.13 4.12 -18.98
CA GLN A 28 8.63 2.82 -19.40
C GLN A 28 10.13 2.85 -19.67
N GLU A 29 10.65 3.91 -20.28
CA GLU A 29 12.10 4.11 -20.46
C GLU A 29 12.82 4.14 -19.12
N TRP A 30 12.35 4.97 -18.18
CA TRP A 30 12.90 5.03 -16.83
C TRP A 30 12.83 3.67 -16.13
N PHE A 31 11.68 3.01 -16.18
CA PHE A 31 11.45 1.72 -15.53
C PHE A 31 12.33 0.61 -16.11
N SER A 32 12.60 0.64 -17.41
CA SER A 32 13.48 -0.33 -18.08
C SER A 32 14.92 -0.30 -17.56
N ARG A 33 15.36 0.85 -17.04
CA ARG A 33 16.65 1.02 -16.35
C ARG A 33 16.54 0.62 -14.87
N PHE A 34 15.44 0.96 -14.23
CA PHE A 34 15.20 0.74 -12.80
C PHE A 34 15.04 -0.75 -12.45
N ALA A 35 14.19 -1.48 -13.17
CA ALA A 35 13.84 -2.85 -12.82
C ALA A 35 15.03 -3.84 -12.76
N PRO A 36 15.96 -3.87 -13.73
CA PRO A 36 17.13 -4.73 -13.67
C PRO A 36 18.05 -4.40 -12.48
N LEU A 37 18.17 -3.12 -12.12
CA LEU A 37 18.98 -2.68 -10.98
C LEU A 37 18.38 -3.13 -9.65
N VAL A 38 17.06 -3.09 -9.52
CA VAL A 38 16.38 -3.64 -8.35
C VAL A 38 16.63 -5.14 -8.21
N GLN A 39 16.54 -5.89 -9.30
CA GLN A 39 16.76 -7.33 -9.30
C GLN A 39 18.22 -7.72 -9.00
N SER A 40 19.19 -6.95 -9.50
CA SER A 40 20.61 -7.19 -9.24
C SER A 40 21.11 -6.68 -7.90
N GLY A 41 20.33 -5.82 -7.23
CA GLY A 41 20.73 -5.14 -5.99
C GLY A 41 21.68 -3.97 -6.22
N GLY A 42 21.59 -3.32 -7.38
CA GLY A 42 22.41 -2.16 -7.78
C GLY A 42 21.98 -0.87 -7.10
N ALA A 43 22.19 -0.74 -5.79
CA ALA A 43 21.74 0.40 -5.01
C ALA A 43 22.36 1.73 -5.44
N ALA A 44 23.62 1.73 -5.82
CA ALA A 44 24.32 2.94 -6.26
C ALA A 44 23.74 3.46 -7.58
N GLU A 45 23.52 2.57 -8.53
CA GLU A 45 22.98 2.89 -9.85
C GLU A 45 21.49 3.28 -9.77
N ILE A 46 20.72 2.69 -8.82
CA ILE A 46 19.34 3.10 -8.57
C ILE A 46 19.28 4.55 -8.12
N VAL A 47 20.19 4.97 -7.24
CA VAL A 47 20.23 6.33 -6.72
C VAL A 47 20.50 7.36 -7.81
N ASP A 48 21.25 7.01 -8.86
CA ASP A 48 21.48 7.88 -10.02
C ASP A 48 20.18 8.17 -10.83
N LEU A 49 19.18 7.33 -10.68
CA LEU A 49 17.84 7.51 -11.27
C LEU A 49 16.91 8.40 -10.42
N LEU A 50 17.37 8.87 -9.27
CA LEU A 50 16.63 9.70 -8.35
C LEU A 50 17.13 11.13 -8.37
N VAL A 51 16.29 12.08 -7.96
CA VAL A 51 16.72 13.46 -7.69
C VAL A 51 17.32 13.59 -6.28
N ASP A 52 18.06 14.68 -6.02
CA ASP A 52 18.75 14.88 -4.74
C ASP A 52 17.80 14.95 -3.52
N ASP A 53 16.62 15.52 -3.68
CA ASP A 53 15.58 15.58 -2.63
C ASP A 53 14.50 14.50 -2.82
N SER A 54 14.91 13.30 -3.16
CA SER A 54 14.03 12.17 -3.40
C SER A 54 13.60 11.47 -2.12
N PHE A 55 12.49 10.73 -2.21
CA PHE A 55 11.94 9.92 -1.13
C PHE A 55 11.72 8.49 -1.58
N TRP A 56 12.01 7.54 -0.71
CA TRP A 56 11.58 6.16 -0.84
C TRP A 56 10.74 5.77 0.37
N ARG A 57 9.48 5.41 0.12
CA ARG A 57 8.58 4.88 1.14
C ARG A 57 8.43 3.38 0.94
N ASP A 58 8.85 2.59 1.92
CA ASP A 58 8.59 1.15 1.96
C ASP A 58 7.51 0.81 2.98
N VAL A 59 6.59 -0.08 2.58
CA VAL A 59 5.51 -0.60 3.41
C VAL A 59 5.53 -2.13 3.29
N LEU A 60 6.28 -2.77 4.19
CA LEU A 60 6.36 -4.23 4.34
C LEU A 60 6.96 -5.00 3.15
N ALA A 61 7.39 -4.35 2.06
CA ALA A 61 7.88 -5.03 0.86
C ALA A 61 9.36 -5.41 0.96
N ILE A 62 10.21 -4.45 1.31
CA ILE A 62 11.65 -4.62 1.44
C ILE A 62 12.03 -4.86 2.91
N THR A 63 11.22 -4.30 3.80
CA THR A 63 11.33 -4.51 5.26
C THR A 63 9.98 -4.94 5.81
N TRP A 64 9.95 -5.58 6.99
CA TRP A 64 8.73 -5.85 7.75
C TRP A 64 8.34 -4.65 8.62
N ASP A 65 8.41 -3.42 8.04
CA ASP A 65 8.20 -2.17 8.75
C ASP A 65 7.65 -1.11 7.79
N PHE A 66 7.23 0.04 8.35
CA PHE A 66 6.79 1.23 7.63
C PHE A 66 7.91 2.26 7.67
N ARG A 67 8.70 2.36 6.60
CA ARG A 67 9.88 3.23 6.57
C ARG A 67 9.82 4.24 5.44
N THR A 68 10.35 5.43 5.71
CA THR A 68 10.58 6.48 4.71
C THR A 68 12.01 6.94 4.80
N PHE A 69 12.68 6.98 3.65
CA PHE A 69 14.04 7.45 3.50
C PHE A 69 14.04 8.69 2.63
N ARG A 70 14.86 9.69 2.98
CA ARG A 70 15.01 10.94 2.25
C ARG A 70 16.44 11.11 1.76
N GLY A 71 16.55 11.46 0.50
CA GLY A 71 17.81 11.73 -0.18
C GLY A 71 18.62 10.50 -0.55
N PRO A 72 19.49 10.65 -1.56
CA PRO A 72 20.24 9.56 -2.17
C PRO A 72 21.08 8.73 -1.19
N ALA A 73 21.73 9.36 -0.24
CA ALA A 73 22.60 8.67 0.72
C ALA A 73 21.82 7.69 1.62
N SER A 74 20.70 8.15 2.19
CA SER A 74 19.85 7.34 3.07
C SER A 74 19.15 6.22 2.30
N ILE A 75 18.69 6.51 1.06
CA ILE A 75 18.08 5.53 0.18
C ILE A 75 19.10 4.46 -0.23
N LYS A 76 20.32 4.87 -0.59
CA LYS A 76 21.40 3.94 -0.95
C LYS A 76 21.71 2.96 0.19
N GLU A 77 21.94 3.48 1.39
CA GLU A 77 22.21 2.65 2.57
C GLU A 77 21.11 1.63 2.83
N PHE A 78 19.86 2.07 2.76
CA PHE A 78 18.69 1.20 2.89
C PHE A 78 18.68 0.08 1.85
N LEU A 79 18.88 0.42 0.58
CA LEU A 79 18.85 -0.55 -0.52
C LEU A 79 20.03 -1.53 -0.44
N GLU A 80 21.24 -1.07 -0.11
CA GLU A 80 22.42 -1.92 0.08
C GLU A 80 22.21 -2.98 1.15
N GLN A 81 21.55 -2.60 2.25
CA GLN A 81 21.30 -3.50 3.38
C GLN A 81 20.17 -4.49 3.13
N ARG A 82 19.15 -4.09 2.35
CA ARG A 82 17.86 -4.80 2.34
C ARG A 82 17.45 -5.39 1.01
N LEU A 83 17.85 -4.80 -0.12
CA LEU A 83 17.29 -5.16 -1.42
C LEU A 83 17.57 -6.62 -1.82
N LYS A 84 18.80 -7.09 -1.61
CA LYS A 84 19.18 -8.49 -1.89
C LYS A 84 18.45 -9.49 -0.98
N VAL A 85 18.19 -9.11 0.26
CA VAL A 85 17.48 -9.96 1.23
C VAL A 85 15.99 -10.04 0.86
N ALA A 86 15.39 -8.93 0.45
CA ALA A 86 14.00 -8.88 0.03
C ALA A 86 13.76 -9.66 -1.27
N ASN A 87 14.78 -9.76 -2.13
CA ASN A 87 14.76 -10.51 -3.38
C ASN A 87 13.53 -10.19 -4.24
N LEU A 88 13.43 -8.92 -4.67
CA LEU A 88 12.35 -8.48 -5.55
C LEU A 88 12.55 -9.04 -6.96
N THR A 89 11.55 -9.74 -7.47
CA THR A 89 11.56 -10.38 -8.78
C THR A 89 10.31 -10.05 -9.58
N ASN A 90 10.28 -10.41 -10.86
CA ASN A 90 9.12 -10.23 -11.73
C ASN A 90 8.57 -8.80 -11.70
N LEU A 91 9.47 -7.80 -11.79
CA LEU A 91 9.08 -6.41 -11.88
C LEU A 91 8.42 -6.13 -13.23
N ASN A 92 7.15 -5.74 -13.20
CA ASN A 92 6.36 -5.45 -14.40
C ASN A 92 5.81 -4.02 -14.33
N PHE A 93 6.06 -3.24 -15.37
CA PHE A 93 5.42 -1.94 -15.55
C PHE A 93 3.95 -2.15 -15.92
N ASP A 94 3.06 -1.42 -15.29
CA ASP A 94 1.61 -1.53 -15.52
C ASP A 94 1.10 -0.34 -16.34
N ASN A 95 1.20 0.88 -15.78
CA ASN A 95 0.64 2.08 -16.39
C ASN A 95 1.36 3.34 -15.92
N ALA A 96 1.19 4.44 -16.67
CA ALA A 96 1.59 5.78 -16.23
C ALA A 96 0.59 6.86 -16.65
N ILE A 97 0.49 7.89 -15.83
CA ILE A 97 -0.35 9.07 -16.07
C ILE A 97 0.43 10.35 -15.80
N VAL A 98 0.05 11.44 -16.47
CA VAL A 98 0.49 12.79 -16.11
C VAL A 98 -0.41 13.31 -15.00
N VAL A 99 0.19 13.81 -13.94
CA VAL A 99 -0.50 14.56 -12.88
C VAL A 99 -0.02 16.00 -12.95
N GLN A 100 -0.95 16.93 -13.11
CA GLN A 100 -0.67 18.37 -13.20
C GLN A 100 -1.57 19.12 -12.23
N LEU A 101 -0.97 19.92 -11.36
CA LEU A 101 -1.66 20.78 -10.40
C LEU A 101 -1.25 22.25 -10.63
N PRO A 102 -2.17 23.21 -10.59
CA PRO A 102 -1.83 24.63 -10.66
C PRO A 102 -0.97 25.07 -9.46
N PRO A 103 -0.05 26.04 -9.61
CA PRO A 103 0.29 26.73 -10.86
C PRO A 103 1.31 25.98 -11.72
N ALA A 104 2.23 25.20 -11.16
CA ALA A 104 3.31 24.53 -11.87
C ALA A 104 3.84 23.29 -11.11
N ILE A 105 2.97 22.57 -10.48
CA ILE A 105 3.29 21.30 -9.82
C ILE A 105 2.88 20.17 -10.75
N GLY A 106 3.80 19.29 -11.12
CA GLY A 106 3.47 18.19 -12.01
C GLY A 106 4.51 17.08 -11.99
N TRP A 107 4.06 15.87 -12.33
CA TRP A 107 4.91 14.69 -12.45
C TRP A 107 4.26 13.65 -13.37
N ILE A 108 5.06 12.70 -13.81
CA ILE A 108 4.55 11.45 -14.37
C ILE A 108 4.48 10.44 -13.23
N GLN A 109 3.32 9.85 -12.99
CA GLN A 109 3.14 8.78 -12.03
C GLN A 109 3.06 7.45 -12.74
N GLY A 110 4.02 6.57 -12.49
CA GLY A 110 4.03 5.19 -12.98
C GLY A 110 3.68 4.21 -11.88
N ILE A 111 3.04 3.13 -12.26
CA ILE A 111 2.65 2.01 -11.39
C ILE A 111 3.34 0.76 -11.89
N PHE A 112 3.81 -0.08 -10.97
CA PHE A 112 4.42 -1.35 -11.28
C PHE A 112 4.07 -2.41 -10.24
N THR A 113 4.21 -3.66 -10.62
CA THR A 113 4.04 -4.82 -9.74
C THR A 113 5.33 -5.61 -9.65
N PHE A 114 5.47 -6.40 -8.59
CA PHE A 114 6.64 -7.25 -8.38
C PHE A 114 6.30 -8.41 -7.44
N GLU A 115 7.19 -9.38 -7.36
CA GLU A 115 7.15 -10.43 -6.34
C GLU A 115 8.20 -10.17 -5.26
N VAL A 116 7.89 -10.53 -4.02
CA VAL A 116 8.77 -10.40 -2.86
C VAL A 116 9.18 -11.80 -2.42
N GLY A 117 10.39 -12.19 -2.73
CA GLY A 117 10.87 -13.53 -2.44
C GLY A 117 9.91 -14.61 -2.92
N GLU A 118 9.79 -15.67 -2.13
CA GLU A 118 8.86 -16.77 -2.41
C GLU A 118 7.47 -16.56 -1.80
N PHE A 119 7.29 -15.53 -0.96
CA PHE A 119 6.13 -15.42 -0.08
C PHE A 119 5.11 -14.35 -0.45
N GLY A 120 5.44 -13.36 -1.30
CA GLY A 120 4.56 -12.22 -1.46
C GLY A 120 4.44 -11.64 -2.86
N PHE A 121 3.39 -10.86 -3.06
CA PHE A 121 3.20 -9.96 -4.19
C PHE A 121 3.24 -8.54 -3.69
N GLY A 122 3.85 -7.66 -4.47
CA GLY A 122 3.97 -6.25 -4.17
C GLY A 122 3.52 -5.37 -5.32
N SER A 123 3.25 -4.12 -4.99
CA SER A 123 3.05 -3.05 -5.95
C SER A 123 3.88 -1.84 -5.58
N GLY A 124 4.19 -1.04 -6.56
CA GLY A 124 4.94 0.19 -6.36
C GLY A 124 4.44 1.32 -7.22
N VAL A 125 4.77 2.51 -6.78
CA VAL A 125 4.49 3.76 -7.50
C VAL A 125 5.78 4.57 -7.55
N PHE A 126 6.09 5.13 -8.70
CA PHE A 126 7.13 6.12 -8.82
C PHE A 126 6.57 7.41 -9.43
N ARG A 127 7.19 8.54 -9.07
CA ARG A 127 6.84 9.84 -9.61
C ARG A 127 8.07 10.47 -10.21
N LEU A 128 8.05 10.70 -11.52
CA LEU A 128 9.13 11.29 -12.27
C LEU A 128 8.91 12.78 -12.46
N ILE A 129 9.96 13.54 -12.33
CA ILE A 129 10.02 14.96 -12.67
C ILE A 129 11.14 15.21 -13.67
N PRO A 130 11.00 16.19 -14.57
CA PRO A 130 12.06 16.58 -15.46
C PRO A 130 13.16 17.30 -14.70
N THR A 131 14.40 16.99 -15.02
CA THR A 131 15.59 17.69 -14.50
C THR A 131 16.09 18.74 -15.51
N PRO A 132 16.89 19.74 -15.08
CA PRO A 132 17.37 20.81 -15.95
C PRO A 132 18.16 20.34 -17.17
N ASP A 133 18.78 19.16 -17.09
CA ASP A 133 19.53 18.51 -18.18
C ASP A 133 18.63 17.72 -19.15
N GLY A 134 17.30 17.78 -18.96
CA GLY A 134 16.31 17.13 -19.82
C GLY A 134 16.07 15.66 -19.52
N GLN A 135 16.66 15.12 -18.46
CA GLN A 135 16.38 13.75 -18.01
C GLN A 135 15.12 13.70 -17.15
N TRP A 136 14.56 12.50 -17.02
CA TRP A 136 13.50 12.23 -16.08
C TRP A 136 14.02 11.38 -14.92
N LYS A 137 13.90 11.90 -13.70
CA LYS A 137 14.35 11.23 -12.49
C LYS A 137 13.22 11.10 -11.50
N ALA A 138 13.26 10.06 -10.65
CA ALA A 138 12.23 9.86 -9.65
C ALA A 138 12.42 10.81 -8.45
N TYR A 139 11.36 11.54 -8.15
CA TYR A 139 11.21 12.31 -6.93
C TYR A 139 10.74 11.43 -5.77
N THR A 140 9.83 10.49 -6.04
CA THR A 140 9.38 9.53 -5.04
C THR A 140 9.31 8.13 -5.62
N VAL A 141 9.68 7.14 -4.80
CA VAL A 141 9.43 5.73 -5.04
C VAL A 141 8.66 5.18 -3.84
N TYR A 142 7.62 4.42 -4.10
CA TYR A 142 6.83 3.72 -3.11
C TYR A 142 6.84 2.22 -3.43
N THR A 143 7.06 1.40 -2.41
CA THR A 143 6.96 -0.06 -2.49
C THR A 143 6.07 -0.57 -1.38
N SER A 144 5.17 -1.50 -1.69
CA SER A 144 4.25 -2.09 -0.72
C SER A 144 4.05 -3.57 -0.99
N LEU A 145 4.06 -4.36 0.08
CA LEU A 145 3.55 -5.72 0.04
C LEU A 145 2.02 -5.66 -0.06
N THR A 146 1.43 -6.30 -1.06
CA THR A 146 -0.02 -6.28 -1.31
C THR A 146 -0.72 -7.54 -0.84
N SER A 147 -0.07 -8.70 -0.97
CA SER A 147 -0.64 -9.97 -0.52
C SER A 147 0.44 -11.03 -0.32
N LEU A 148 0.09 -12.06 0.43
CA LEU A 148 0.91 -13.25 0.62
C LEU A 148 0.45 -14.35 -0.34
N LYS A 149 1.40 -15.08 -0.95
CA LYS A 149 1.10 -16.12 -1.94
C LYS A 149 0.28 -17.28 -1.35
N ASP A 150 0.67 -17.72 -0.16
CA ASP A 150 0.05 -18.89 0.49
C ASP A 150 -1.19 -18.53 1.33
N TYR A 151 -1.45 -17.23 1.52
CA TYR A 151 -2.56 -16.73 2.35
C TYR A 151 -3.41 -15.72 1.59
N PRO A 152 -4.07 -16.13 0.49
CA PRO A 152 -4.94 -15.23 -0.26
C PRO A 152 -6.17 -14.85 0.57
N GLU A 153 -6.58 -13.60 0.49
CA GLU A 153 -7.83 -13.15 1.12
C GLU A 153 -9.03 -13.96 0.61
N LYS A 154 -9.87 -14.48 1.52
CA LYS A 154 -11.10 -15.21 1.21
C LYS A 154 -12.22 -14.29 0.72
N ALA A 155 -11.89 -13.46 -0.30
CA ALA A 155 -12.79 -12.50 -0.92
C ALA A 155 -12.96 -12.79 -2.42
N GLY A 156 -13.97 -12.25 -3.04
CA GLY A 156 -14.22 -12.42 -4.47
C GLY A 156 -14.23 -13.89 -4.88
N LYS A 157 -13.37 -14.26 -5.82
CA LYS A 157 -13.24 -15.62 -6.36
C LYS A 157 -12.77 -16.68 -5.34
N PHE A 158 -12.13 -16.25 -4.26
CA PHE A 158 -11.65 -17.13 -3.18
C PHE A 158 -12.68 -17.31 -2.06
N ARG A 159 -13.81 -16.62 -2.14
CA ARG A 159 -14.91 -16.81 -1.19
C ARG A 159 -15.49 -18.20 -1.34
N ASN A 160 -15.83 -18.84 -0.19
CA ASN A 160 -16.51 -20.12 -0.23
C ASN A 160 -17.88 -19.97 -0.91
N PRO A 161 -18.11 -20.57 -2.09
CA PRO A 161 -19.37 -20.46 -2.81
C PRO A 161 -20.43 -21.46 -2.34
N LEU A 162 -20.07 -22.39 -1.44
CA LEU A 162 -20.97 -23.47 -1.04
C LEU A 162 -22.10 -22.94 -0.14
N PRO A 163 -23.35 -23.27 -0.44
CA PRO A 163 -24.47 -22.88 0.40
C PRO A 163 -24.44 -23.64 1.72
N ASN A 164 -24.81 -22.97 2.79
CA ASN A 164 -24.82 -23.56 4.14
C ASN A 164 -26.11 -24.39 4.44
N HIS A 165 -27.08 -24.41 3.53
CA HIS A 165 -28.31 -25.17 3.64
C HIS A 165 -29.06 -25.02 5.00
N GLY A 166 -29.09 -23.79 5.55
CA GLY A 166 -29.79 -23.48 6.80
C GLY A 166 -29.01 -23.77 8.09
N ARG A 167 -27.78 -24.29 8.00
CA ARG A 167 -26.89 -24.55 9.16
C ARG A 167 -26.04 -23.35 9.57
N TRP A 168 -26.37 -22.13 9.10
CA TRP A 168 -25.57 -20.95 9.41
C TRP A 168 -25.50 -20.65 10.92
N LEU A 169 -26.62 -20.81 11.64
CA LEU A 169 -26.68 -20.56 13.08
C LEU A 169 -25.78 -21.54 13.85
N GLU A 170 -25.92 -22.83 13.58
CA GLU A 170 -25.08 -23.88 14.17
C GLU A 170 -23.59 -23.65 13.92
N GLN A 171 -23.25 -23.36 12.68
CA GLN A 171 -21.85 -23.03 12.32
C GLN A 171 -21.38 -21.80 13.09
N ARG A 172 -22.22 -20.76 13.18
CA ARG A 172 -21.86 -19.52 13.88
C ARG A 172 -21.68 -19.74 15.39
N GLU A 173 -22.50 -20.54 16.01
CA GLU A 173 -22.37 -20.92 17.42
C GLU A 173 -21.04 -21.65 17.66
N ARG A 174 -20.70 -22.63 16.83
CA ARG A 174 -19.42 -23.35 16.90
C ARG A 174 -18.20 -22.41 16.71
N GLU A 175 -18.29 -21.47 15.76
CA GLU A 175 -17.23 -20.44 15.55
C GLU A 175 -17.07 -19.53 16.79
N VAL A 176 -18.16 -19.11 17.41
CA VAL A 176 -18.14 -18.24 18.60
C VAL A 176 -17.56 -18.96 19.82
N GLU A 177 -17.87 -20.23 19.96
CA GLU A 177 -17.40 -21.07 21.07
C GLU A 177 -16.01 -21.68 20.83
N PHE A 178 -15.43 -21.42 19.65
CA PHE A 178 -14.15 -22.01 19.24
C PHE A 178 -14.08 -23.54 19.37
N VAL A 179 -15.21 -24.22 19.03
CA VAL A 179 -15.31 -25.69 19.16
C VAL A 179 -14.27 -26.42 18.29
N ASP A 180 -14.01 -25.88 17.08
CA ASP A 180 -13.18 -26.53 16.08
C ASP A 180 -11.75 -25.97 16.00
N SER A 181 -11.48 -24.83 16.64
CA SER A 181 -10.17 -24.17 16.60
C SER A 181 -9.97 -23.22 17.77
N GLU A 182 -8.73 -23.06 18.22
CA GLU A 182 -8.37 -22.02 19.18
C GLU A 182 -8.06 -20.71 18.49
N PRO A 183 -8.29 -19.54 19.12
CA PRO A 183 -7.93 -18.26 18.53
C PRO A 183 -6.42 -18.09 18.53
N TYR A 184 -5.85 -17.79 17.35
CA TYR A 184 -4.45 -17.38 17.21
C TYR A 184 -4.21 -15.92 17.59
N VAL A 185 -5.25 -15.08 17.44
CA VAL A 185 -5.18 -13.64 17.71
C VAL A 185 -6.30 -13.24 18.63
N VAL A 186 -5.95 -12.44 19.65
CA VAL A 186 -6.91 -11.77 20.53
C VAL A 186 -6.88 -10.28 20.24
N VAL A 187 -8.01 -9.72 19.83
CA VAL A 187 -8.21 -8.28 19.61
C VAL A 187 -8.90 -7.69 20.82
N VAL A 188 -8.23 -6.79 21.52
CA VAL A 188 -8.79 -6.12 22.69
C VAL A 188 -9.51 -4.85 22.29
N GLY A 189 -10.82 -4.84 22.38
CA GLY A 189 -11.72 -3.75 22.03
C GLY A 189 -12.50 -4.00 20.74
N GLY A 190 -13.83 -4.05 20.81
CA GLY A 190 -14.77 -4.17 19.68
C GLY A 190 -15.19 -2.82 19.09
N GLY A 191 -14.34 -1.79 19.19
CA GLY A 191 -14.54 -0.51 18.51
C GLY A 191 -14.17 -0.58 17.02
N HIS A 192 -14.18 0.58 16.34
CA HIS A 192 -13.91 0.65 14.88
C HIS A 192 -12.61 -0.06 14.47
N GLY A 193 -11.48 0.29 15.11
CA GLY A 193 -10.18 -0.32 14.80
C GLY A 193 -10.14 -1.82 15.03
N GLY A 194 -10.67 -2.28 16.18
CA GLY A 194 -10.70 -3.72 16.50
C GLY A 194 -11.55 -4.52 15.53
N LEU A 195 -12.70 -3.99 15.13
CA LEU A 195 -13.57 -4.65 14.14
C LEU A 195 -12.93 -4.71 12.76
N VAL A 196 -12.24 -3.65 12.32
CA VAL A 196 -11.51 -3.64 11.05
C VAL A 196 -10.40 -4.70 11.05
N VAL A 197 -9.61 -4.76 12.12
CA VAL A 197 -8.55 -5.78 12.25
C VAL A 197 -9.15 -7.19 12.25
N ALA A 198 -10.20 -7.43 13.04
CA ALA A 198 -10.84 -8.73 13.12
C ALA A 198 -11.44 -9.16 11.77
N ALA A 199 -12.07 -8.23 11.03
CA ALA A 199 -12.61 -8.50 9.70
C ALA A 199 -11.48 -8.88 8.70
N ARG A 200 -10.35 -8.17 8.74
CA ARG A 200 -9.19 -8.51 7.89
C ARG A 200 -8.60 -9.87 8.23
N LEU A 201 -8.43 -10.18 9.51
CA LEU A 201 -7.95 -11.48 9.96
C LEU A 201 -8.91 -12.60 9.54
N LYS A 202 -10.24 -12.38 9.62
CA LYS A 202 -11.22 -13.34 9.12
C LYS A 202 -11.10 -13.57 7.61
N HIS A 203 -10.85 -12.53 6.81
CA HIS A 203 -10.59 -12.68 5.37
C HIS A 203 -9.33 -13.49 5.06
N LEU A 204 -8.37 -13.51 5.98
CA LEU A 204 -7.15 -14.32 5.90
C LEU A 204 -7.30 -15.71 6.54
N ASP A 205 -8.51 -16.07 6.98
CA ASP A 205 -8.82 -17.34 7.64
C ASP A 205 -8.06 -17.54 8.96
N VAL A 206 -7.76 -16.42 9.66
CA VAL A 206 -7.07 -16.43 10.96
C VAL A 206 -8.12 -16.44 12.08
N PRO A 207 -8.22 -17.54 12.88
CA PRO A 207 -9.12 -17.60 14.03
C PRO A 207 -8.84 -16.50 15.03
N THR A 208 -9.83 -15.62 15.24
CA THR A 208 -9.65 -14.38 16.00
C THR A 208 -10.77 -14.21 17.03
N LEU A 209 -10.38 -13.98 18.31
CA LEU A 209 -11.28 -13.60 19.38
C LEU A 209 -11.26 -12.08 19.58
N VAL A 210 -12.44 -11.46 19.60
CA VAL A 210 -12.57 -10.04 19.94
C VAL A 210 -13.14 -9.92 21.34
N LEU A 211 -12.40 -9.28 22.24
CA LEU A 211 -12.84 -8.97 23.58
C LEU A 211 -13.39 -7.54 23.64
N GLU A 212 -14.65 -7.39 24.00
CA GLU A 212 -15.30 -6.09 24.20
C GLU A 212 -15.81 -5.95 25.65
N ARG A 213 -15.56 -4.82 26.26
CA ARG A 213 -15.98 -4.54 27.65
C ARG A 213 -17.47 -4.17 27.79
N HIS A 214 -18.07 -3.72 26.69
CA HIS A 214 -19.49 -3.39 26.63
C HIS A 214 -20.32 -4.61 26.27
N ASP A 215 -21.62 -4.57 26.55
CA ASP A 215 -22.53 -5.69 26.38
C ASP A 215 -22.69 -6.11 24.91
N ARG A 216 -22.44 -5.17 23.98
CA ARG A 216 -22.55 -5.46 22.54
C ARG A 216 -21.65 -4.57 21.68
N VAL A 217 -21.35 -5.09 20.53
CA VAL A 217 -20.63 -4.35 19.46
C VAL A 217 -21.39 -3.07 19.09
N GLY A 218 -20.65 -1.97 18.96
CA GLY A 218 -21.20 -0.66 18.61
C GLY A 218 -21.67 0.18 19.81
N ASP A 219 -21.63 -0.34 21.04
CA ASP A 219 -22.00 0.44 22.23
C ASP A 219 -21.10 1.65 22.46
N THR A 220 -19.84 1.61 22.00
CA THR A 220 -18.93 2.76 22.00
C THR A 220 -19.56 3.94 21.25
N TRP A 221 -20.23 3.71 20.13
CA TRP A 221 -20.90 4.74 19.36
C TRP A 221 -22.22 5.19 20.00
N ARG A 222 -23.06 4.23 20.45
CA ARG A 222 -24.36 4.52 21.07
C ARG A 222 -24.23 5.32 22.37
N LYS A 223 -23.17 5.06 23.16
CA LYS A 223 -22.98 5.69 24.46
C LYS A 223 -22.15 7.00 24.40
N ARG A 224 -21.51 7.28 23.25
CA ARG A 224 -20.60 8.43 23.10
C ARG A 224 -21.32 9.71 22.64
N TYR A 225 -22.33 9.59 21.80
CA TYR A 225 -23.03 10.70 21.20
C TYR A 225 -24.56 10.52 21.31
N GLU A 226 -25.27 11.59 21.67
CA GLU A 226 -26.75 11.58 21.66
C GLU A 226 -27.28 11.51 20.23
N SER A 227 -26.63 12.17 19.29
CA SER A 227 -26.90 12.05 17.87
C SER A 227 -25.59 11.80 17.11
N LEU A 228 -25.54 10.74 16.32
CA LEU A 228 -24.43 10.41 15.46
C LEU A 228 -24.89 10.46 14.00
N CYS A 229 -24.26 11.31 13.21
CA CYS A 229 -24.42 11.36 11.77
C CYS A 229 -23.10 11.05 11.11
N LEU A 230 -23.08 10.10 10.16
CA LEU A 230 -21.93 9.85 9.30
C LEU A 230 -21.90 10.89 8.20
N HIS A 231 -20.80 11.62 8.09
CA HIS A 231 -20.62 12.70 7.12
C HIS A 231 -19.98 12.22 5.83
N ASP A 232 -19.41 11.03 5.82
CA ASP A 232 -18.77 10.49 4.63
C ASP A 232 -19.83 10.15 3.58
N PRO A 233 -19.64 10.60 2.33
CA PRO A 233 -20.55 10.24 1.27
C PRO A 233 -20.58 8.73 1.11
N VAL A 234 -21.76 8.16 0.97
CA VAL A 234 -21.91 6.77 0.57
C VAL A 234 -21.31 6.65 -0.83
N CYS A 235 -20.22 5.91 -0.97
CA CYS A 235 -19.64 5.64 -2.27
C CYS A 235 -20.69 4.98 -3.16
N GLU A 236 -21.13 5.67 -4.22
CA GLU A 236 -21.92 5.05 -5.25
C GLU A 236 -21.13 3.90 -5.90
N PRO A 237 -21.80 2.81 -6.28
CA PRO A 237 -21.14 1.67 -6.89
C PRO A 237 -20.68 2.04 -8.30
N THR A 238 -19.43 2.40 -8.46
CA THR A 238 -18.77 2.25 -9.75
C THR A 238 -18.40 0.78 -9.93
N SER A 239 -18.68 0.24 -11.07
CA SER A 239 -18.75 -1.18 -11.40
C SER A 239 -17.45 -1.99 -11.23
N ASP A 240 -16.32 -1.40 -10.82
CA ASP A 240 -15.01 -2.03 -10.90
C ASP A 240 -14.10 -1.90 -9.66
N VAL A 241 -14.63 -1.47 -8.51
CA VAL A 241 -13.82 -1.41 -7.29
C VAL A 241 -14.39 -2.35 -6.24
N HIS A 242 -13.63 -3.35 -5.86
CA HIS A 242 -13.92 -4.24 -4.74
C HIS A 242 -14.16 -3.39 -3.48
N ARG A 243 -15.43 -3.28 -3.09
CA ARG A 243 -15.85 -2.59 -1.89
C ARG A 243 -15.38 -3.36 -0.68
N VAL A 244 -14.64 -2.68 0.16
CA VAL A 244 -14.51 -3.01 1.57
C VAL A 244 -15.48 -2.08 2.30
N CYS A 245 -16.64 -2.60 2.63
CA CYS A 245 -17.50 -2.07 3.69
C CYS A 245 -17.37 -3.00 4.87
#